data_66f96124e809bef4f0148f65e16bbba7
#
_entry.id   66f96124e809bef4f0148f65e16bbba7
#
_cell.length_a   1.000
_cell.length_b   1.000
_cell.length_c   1.000
_cell.angle_alpha   90.00
_cell.angle_beta   90.00
_cell.angle_gamma   90.00
#
_symmetry.space_group_name_H-M   'P 1'
#
loop_
_entity.id
_entity.type
_entity.pdbx_description
1 polymer ?
#
loop_
_entity_poly.entity_id
_entity_poly.type
_entity_poly.pdbx_seq_one_letter_code
_entity_poly.pdbx_strand_id
1 'polypeptide(L)'
;MKKKWVFSMIALSGLVLAGCYGGGSSNTKSSNSANGGSADGGGVFNLVVPQEMPTADLSLATDTISFTALNNVYEGIYRLDKDSKPQPAGASELAEVSDDGLTYKVKLREDAKWSNGDPVTAADYVYGWQRTVDAATASEYAYLFAPVANAEDITAGKKDKSELGIKAVGDYELEITLTKPTPYFQYLLAFPSFFPQNQSVVEKNGDAYASASDKAVYNGPFTLEGFDGPGTDTEWSYKKNENYWDKDAVKLSEIKVSVVKESSTALNLFKDGQADDVILSGELAQQNANDPAYTSVKEARTSYIELNQREKDSPFNNVNLRKAISYSINREALVKQVLGDGSVVSTGLIPADISKNPETNEDFAKEAGELVSYDKAKAKEYWEKAKKELGIDSLEFNLMASDD
;
A
#
# COMPACT_ATOMS: atom_id res chain seq x y z
N MET A 1 59.05 21.49 -27.50
CA MET A 1 60.31 20.74 -27.22
C MET A 1 59.97 19.30 -26.95
N LYS A 2 60.64 18.43 -27.69
CA LYS A 2 60.55 16.96 -27.70
C LYS A 2 61.22 16.35 -26.46
N LYS A 3 60.68 15.17 -25.99
CA LYS A 3 61.40 13.96 -25.57
C LYS A 3 60.35 13.01 -24.92
N LYS A 4 59.91 11.93 -25.48
CA LYS A 4 60.45 10.63 -25.90
C LYS A 4 60.87 9.71 -24.72
N TRP A 5 60.16 8.54 -24.64
CA TRP A 5 60.54 7.15 -24.40
C TRP A 5 60.96 6.77 -22.96
N VAL A 6 60.48 5.65 -22.43
CA VAL A 6 60.99 4.28 -22.67
C VAL A 6 59.98 3.21 -22.17
N PHE A 7 59.79 2.19 -23.00
CA PHE A 7 59.22 0.86 -22.73
C PHE A 7 60.10 0.04 -21.78
N SER A 8 59.52 -0.83 -20.97
CA SER A 8 60.15 -2.10 -20.57
C SER A 8 59.10 -3.20 -20.42
N MET A 9 59.12 -4.10 -21.37
CA MET A 9 58.60 -5.48 -21.32
C MET A 9 59.55 -6.33 -20.50
N ILE A 10 59.03 -7.19 -19.63
CA ILE A 10 59.68 -8.46 -19.24
C ILE A 10 58.61 -9.55 -19.25
N ALA A 11 58.87 -10.50 -20.12
CA ALA A 11 58.12 -11.75 -20.27
C ALA A 11 58.92 -12.92 -19.64
N LEU A 12 58.29 -14.07 -19.57
CA LEU A 12 58.76 -15.44 -19.32
C LEU A 12 58.64 -15.90 -17.87
N SER A 13 58.20 -17.09 -17.55
CA SER A 13 57.95 -18.40 -18.20
C SER A 13 57.14 -19.25 -17.24
N GLY A 14 56.18 -20.01 -17.53
CA GLY A 14 56.12 -21.25 -18.24
C GLY A 14 56.50 -22.46 -17.39
N LEU A 15 55.50 -23.26 -16.93
CA LEU A 15 55.70 -24.69 -16.70
C LEU A 15 54.38 -25.46 -16.83
N VAL A 16 54.38 -26.30 -17.85
CA VAL A 16 53.36 -27.30 -18.18
C VAL A 16 53.63 -28.55 -17.34
N LEU A 17 52.59 -29.17 -16.81
CA LEU A 17 52.59 -30.61 -16.56
C LEU A 17 51.21 -31.20 -16.88
N ALA A 18 51.25 -32.04 -17.88
CA ALA A 18 50.13 -32.83 -18.39
C ALA A 18 49.94 -34.09 -17.53
N GLY A 19 48.69 -34.52 -17.44
CA GLY A 19 48.33 -35.81 -16.85
C GLY A 19 46.96 -36.28 -17.31
N CYS A 20 46.98 -37.25 -18.12
CA CYS A 20 46.08 -37.91 -19.03
C CYS A 20 44.74 -38.47 -18.49
N TYR A 21 43.77 -38.49 -19.39
CA TYR A 21 42.91 -39.60 -19.84
C TYR A 21 41.69 -39.97 -19.03
N GLY A 22 40.52 -39.88 -19.70
CA GLY A 22 39.32 -40.60 -19.35
C GLY A 22 38.08 -39.93 -19.94
N GLY A 23 37.59 -40.42 -21.09
CA GLY A 23 36.44 -39.91 -21.82
C GLY A 23 35.12 -40.11 -21.11
N GLY A 24 34.20 -39.22 -21.41
CA GLY A 24 32.79 -39.32 -21.01
C GLY A 24 32.05 -38.07 -21.47
N SER A 25 31.34 -38.18 -22.62
CA SER A 25 30.38 -37.19 -23.04
C SER A 25 29.35 -36.92 -21.95
N SER A 26 29.27 -35.70 -21.46
CA SER A 26 28.11 -35.24 -20.74
C SER A 26 27.83 -33.78 -21.11
N ASN A 27 26.68 -33.58 -21.72
CA ASN A 27 26.01 -32.32 -21.97
C ASN A 27 26.09 -31.43 -20.72
N THR A 28 26.86 -30.37 -20.78
CA THR A 28 26.78 -29.31 -19.77
C THR A 28 25.61 -28.41 -20.12
N LYS A 29 24.46 -28.73 -19.54
CA LYS A 29 23.40 -27.74 -19.36
C LYS A 29 23.94 -26.72 -18.36
N SER A 30 24.07 -25.49 -18.81
CA SER A 30 24.23 -24.32 -17.95
C SER A 30 23.05 -24.31 -16.98
N SER A 31 23.26 -24.71 -15.75
CA SER A 31 22.33 -24.54 -14.67
C SER A 31 22.53 -23.13 -14.15
N ASN A 32 21.65 -22.21 -14.58
CA ASN A 32 21.33 -21.06 -13.75
C ASN A 32 20.86 -21.62 -12.41
N SER A 33 21.68 -21.49 -11.39
CA SER A 33 21.27 -21.70 -10.02
C SER A 33 20.38 -20.53 -9.63
N ALA A 34 19.09 -20.62 -9.98
CA ALA A 34 18.08 -20.00 -9.16
C ALA A 34 18.25 -20.63 -7.77
N ASN A 35 18.61 -19.84 -6.80
CA ASN A 35 18.68 -20.22 -5.40
C ASN A 35 17.24 -20.47 -4.93
N GLY A 36 16.68 -21.63 -5.32
CA GLY A 36 15.45 -22.13 -4.79
C GLY A 36 15.69 -22.51 -3.34
N GLY A 37 15.32 -21.60 -2.44
CA GLY A 37 15.28 -21.88 -1.01
C GLY A 37 14.54 -23.19 -0.77
N SER A 38 15.14 -24.07 0.02
CA SER A 38 14.59 -25.34 0.46
C SER A 38 13.19 -25.16 0.99
N ALA A 39 12.27 -26.04 0.59
CA ALA A 39 10.86 -26.06 0.99
C ALA A 39 10.61 -26.43 2.48
N ASP A 40 11.64 -26.43 3.31
CA ASP A 40 11.57 -26.65 4.75
C ASP A 40 12.22 -25.48 5.51
N GLY A 41 11.37 -24.52 5.89
CA GLY A 41 11.65 -23.58 6.98
C GLY A 41 12.57 -22.39 6.68
N GLY A 42 12.00 -21.25 6.28
CA GLY A 42 12.61 -19.97 6.61
C GLY A 42 13.47 -19.31 5.53
N GLY A 43 12.94 -19.09 4.31
CA GLY A 43 13.58 -18.20 3.34
C GLY A 43 13.59 -16.75 3.82
N VAL A 44 14.63 -15.98 3.45
CA VAL A 44 14.68 -14.52 3.59
C VAL A 44 14.23 -13.92 2.26
N PHE A 45 13.38 -12.89 2.32
CA PHE A 45 12.94 -12.10 1.16
C PHE A 45 13.49 -10.69 1.27
N ASN A 46 14.14 -10.20 0.22
CA ASN A 46 14.75 -8.88 0.18
C ASN A 46 13.84 -7.94 -0.64
N LEU A 47 13.13 -7.07 0.05
CA LEU A 47 12.20 -6.11 -0.52
C LEU A 47 12.87 -4.74 -0.63
N VAL A 48 12.68 -4.08 -1.77
CA VAL A 48 13.11 -2.70 -1.98
C VAL A 48 11.88 -1.80 -2.03
N VAL A 49 11.94 -0.68 -1.31
CA VAL A 49 10.91 0.36 -1.30
C VAL A 49 11.49 1.71 -1.72
N PRO A 50 10.70 2.60 -2.36
CA PRO A 50 11.24 3.84 -2.92
C PRO A 50 11.47 4.96 -1.89
N GLN A 51 10.91 4.85 -0.68
CA GLN A 51 11.00 5.89 0.34
C GLN A 51 10.96 5.31 1.75
N GLU A 52 11.39 6.11 2.70
CA GLU A 52 11.37 5.81 4.13
C GLU A 52 9.92 5.63 4.61
N MET A 53 9.72 4.79 5.65
CA MET A 53 8.41 4.61 6.29
C MET A 53 8.08 5.77 7.23
N PRO A 54 7.03 6.57 6.96
CA PRO A 54 6.71 7.75 7.76
C PRO A 54 6.25 7.43 9.18
N THR A 55 5.55 6.31 9.37
CA THR A 55 5.04 5.90 10.68
C THR A 55 4.70 4.41 10.72
N ALA A 56 4.81 3.81 11.90
CA ALA A 56 4.29 2.47 12.19
C ALA A 56 3.03 2.52 13.10
N ASP A 57 2.42 3.69 13.29
CA ASP A 57 1.20 3.87 14.08
C ASP A 57 -0.06 3.64 13.21
N LEU A 58 -0.88 2.66 13.60
CA LEU A 58 -2.13 2.29 12.92
C LEU A 58 -3.12 3.45 12.79
N SER A 59 -3.13 4.39 13.73
CA SER A 59 -4.05 5.53 13.72
C SER A 59 -3.53 6.72 12.90
N LEU A 60 -2.22 6.78 12.61
CA LEU A 60 -1.58 7.95 11.97
C LEU A 60 -1.06 7.67 10.56
N ALA A 61 -1.01 6.40 10.14
CA ALA A 61 -0.55 6.02 8.81
C ALA A 61 -1.50 6.54 7.72
N THR A 62 -0.91 7.10 6.63
CA THR A 62 -1.64 7.67 5.49
C THR A 62 -1.04 7.28 4.14
N ASP A 63 0.09 6.56 4.13
CA ASP A 63 0.87 6.24 2.96
C ASP A 63 0.99 4.73 2.71
N THR A 64 1.33 4.35 1.48
CA THR A 64 1.38 2.94 1.07
C THR A 64 2.52 2.17 1.72
N ILE A 65 3.65 2.81 2.05
CA ILE A 65 4.78 2.14 2.70
C ILE A 65 4.41 1.74 4.12
N SER A 66 3.85 2.70 4.89
CA SER A 66 3.32 2.44 6.23
C SER A 66 2.23 1.36 6.21
N PHE A 67 1.24 1.45 5.30
CA PHE A 67 0.19 0.42 5.22
C PHE A 67 0.72 -0.95 4.82
N THR A 68 1.73 -1.02 3.95
CA THR A 68 2.39 -2.29 3.63
C THR A 68 3.06 -2.89 4.86
N ALA A 69 3.78 -2.08 5.64
CA ALA A 69 4.38 -2.52 6.89
C ALA A 69 3.31 -3.01 7.88
N LEU A 70 2.27 -2.20 8.10
CA LEU A 70 1.21 -2.50 9.05
C LEU A 70 0.44 -3.78 8.70
N ASN A 71 0.19 -4.04 7.42
CA ASN A 71 -0.43 -5.30 6.96
C ASN A 71 0.47 -6.53 7.13
N ASN A 72 1.79 -6.36 7.23
CA ASN A 72 2.71 -7.47 7.52
C ASN A 72 2.80 -7.76 9.03
N VAL A 73 2.66 -6.74 9.88
CA VAL A 73 2.91 -6.91 11.32
C VAL A 73 1.65 -6.89 12.18
N TYR A 74 0.51 -6.50 11.62
CA TYR A 74 -0.80 -6.55 12.30
C TYR A 74 -1.82 -7.34 11.48
N GLU A 75 -2.90 -7.70 12.12
CA GLU A 75 -4.06 -8.36 11.52
C GLU A 75 -5.36 -7.78 12.10
N GLY A 76 -6.34 -7.52 11.22
CA GLY A 76 -7.64 -6.99 11.60
C GLY A 76 -8.68 -8.06 11.90
N ILE A 77 -9.94 -7.63 12.01
CA ILE A 77 -11.08 -8.55 12.07
C ILE A 77 -11.09 -9.46 10.85
N TYR A 78 -10.87 -8.84 9.66
CA TYR A 78 -10.74 -9.55 8.38
C TYR A 78 -9.39 -9.26 7.73
N ARG A 79 -9.04 -10.09 6.76
CA ARG A 79 -7.97 -9.87 5.76
C ARG A 79 -8.55 -10.05 4.36
N LEU A 80 -7.90 -9.50 3.34
CA LEU A 80 -8.29 -9.73 1.96
C LEU A 80 -7.54 -10.94 1.41
N ASP A 81 -8.25 -11.80 0.66
CA ASP A 81 -7.64 -12.90 -0.08
C ASP A 81 -7.00 -12.38 -1.40
N LYS A 82 -6.42 -13.30 -2.19
CA LYS A 82 -5.82 -12.99 -3.50
C LYS A 82 -6.79 -12.38 -4.52
N ASP A 83 -8.09 -12.54 -4.31
CA ASP A 83 -9.16 -12.00 -5.16
C ASP A 83 -9.78 -10.73 -4.53
N SER A 84 -9.08 -10.14 -3.55
CA SER A 84 -9.48 -8.95 -2.79
C SER A 84 -10.83 -9.12 -2.06
N LYS A 85 -11.16 -10.33 -1.63
CA LYS A 85 -12.39 -10.61 -0.87
C LYS A 85 -12.09 -10.71 0.63
N PRO A 86 -12.93 -10.10 1.48
CA PRO A 86 -12.79 -10.23 2.93
C PRO A 86 -12.90 -11.69 3.39
N GLN A 87 -11.93 -12.11 4.19
CA GLN A 87 -11.88 -13.44 4.84
C GLN A 87 -11.69 -13.24 6.34
N PRO A 88 -12.23 -14.15 7.18
CA PRO A 88 -11.95 -14.13 8.61
C PRO A 88 -10.45 -14.16 8.90
N ALA A 89 -10.02 -13.37 9.87
CA ALA A 89 -8.63 -13.25 10.31
C ALA A 89 -8.55 -13.24 11.84
N GLY A 90 -8.60 -12.09 12.49
CA GLY A 90 -8.83 -12.00 13.93
C GLY A 90 -10.23 -12.45 14.35
N ALA A 91 -11.19 -12.44 13.43
CA ALA A 91 -12.46 -13.12 13.63
C ALA A 91 -12.34 -14.62 13.30
N SER A 92 -13.11 -15.47 13.99
CA SER A 92 -13.19 -16.91 13.74
C SER A 92 -14.09 -17.25 12.54
N GLU A 93 -15.04 -16.38 12.22
CA GLU A 93 -16.01 -16.51 11.13
C GLU A 93 -16.44 -15.12 10.61
N LEU A 94 -17.21 -15.08 9.54
CA LEU A 94 -17.83 -13.82 9.08
C LEU A 94 -18.88 -13.38 10.10
N ALA A 95 -18.99 -12.04 10.30
CA ALA A 95 -19.93 -11.45 11.24
C ALA A 95 -21.39 -11.80 10.90
N GLU A 96 -22.21 -12.03 11.93
CA GLU A 96 -23.66 -11.99 11.79
C GLU A 96 -24.11 -10.54 11.59
N VAL A 97 -24.85 -10.29 10.51
CA VAL A 97 -25.38 -8.95 10.19
C VAL A 97 -26.90 -9.00 10.40
N SER A 98 -27.43 -8.00 11.11
CA SER A 98 -28.87 -7.88 11.30
C SER A 98 -29.60 -7.63 9.97
N ASP A 99 -30.91 -7.97 9.91
CA ASP A 99 -31.71 -7.84 8.69
C ASP A 99 -31.75 -6.41 8.13
N ASP A 100 -31.63 -5.42 9.00
CA ASP A 100 -31.57 -3.99 8.62
C ASP A 100 -30.17 -3.54 8.19
N GLY A 101 -29.15 -4.42 8.28
CA GLY A 101 -27.77 -4.13 7.91
C GLY A 101 -27.03 -3.18 8.84
N LEU A 102 -27.56 -2.91 10.04
CA LEU A 102 -27.03 -1.91 10.97
C LEU A 102 -26.18 -2.49 12.10
N THR A 103 -26.39 -3.75 12.46
CA THR A 103 -25.66 -4.38 13.57
C THR A 103 -24.82 -5.56 13.07
N TYR A 104 -23.54 -5.53 13.42
CA TYR A 104 -22.57 -6.59 13.14
C TYR A 104 -22.15 -7.23 14.45
N LYS A 105 -22.36 -8.55 14.58
CA LYS A 105 -21.84 -9.34 15.70
C LYS A 105 -20.66 -10.13 15.22
N VAL A 106 -19.51 -9.90 15.82
CA VAL A 106 -18.23 -10.50 15.45
C VAL A 106 -17.76 -11.41 16.57
N LYS A 107 -17.49 -12.67 16.22
CA LYS A 107 -16.80 -13.62 17.11
C LYS A 107 -15.32 -13.58 16.78
N LEU A 108 -14.49 -13.23 17.75
CA LEU A 108 -13.05 -13.21 17.62
C LEU A 108 -12.46 -14.60 17.89
N ARG A 109 -11.23 -14.79 17.45
CA ARG A 109 -10.41 -15.96 17.76
C ARG A 109 -9.94 -15.90 19.22
N GLU A 110 -10.03 -17.01 19.91
CA GLU A 110 -9.51 -17.11 21.29
C GLU A 110 -8.01 -17.45 21.35
N ASP A 111 -7.44 -17.89 20.21
CA ASP A 111 -6.01 -18.27 20.08
C ASP A 111 -5.12 -17.16 19.53
N ALA A 112 -5.70 -16.00 19.16
CA ALA A 112 -4.93 -14.84 18.71
C ALA A 112 -4.14 -14.21 19.85
N LYS A 113 -2.86 -13.90 19.59
CA LYS A 113 -1.94 -13.32 20.58
C LYS A 113 -1.15 -12.16 20.02
N TRP A 114 -0.84 -11.23 20.87
CA TRP A 114 0.20 -10.24 20.63
C TRP A 114 1.59 -10.89 20.66
N SER A 115 2.57 -10.26 20.03
CA SER A 115 3.96 -10.74 19.98
C SER A 115 4.62 -10.88 21.36
N ASN A 116 4.13 -10.17 22.38
CA ASN A 116 4.55 -10.31 23.77
C ASN A 116 3.86 -11.49 24.51
N GLY A 117 2.96 -12.21 23.86
CA GLY A 117 2.24 -13.36 24.38
C GLY A 117 0.88 -13.06 25.03
N ASP A 118 0.51 -11.81 25.21
CA ASP A 118 -0.81 -11.42 25.72
C ASP A 118 -1.91 -11.83 24.73
N PRO A 119 -3.13 -12.17 25.16
CA PRO A 119 -4.24 -12.44 24.25
C PRO A 119 -4.66 -11.17 23.50
N VAL A 120 -5.12 -11.31 22.24
CA VAL A 120 -5.83 -10.25 21.53
C VAL A 120 -7.31 -10.39 21.87
N THR A 121 -7.89 -9.33 22.38
CA THR A 121 -9.27 -9.34 22.90
C THR A 121 -10.15 -8.31 22.22
N ALA A 122 -11.46 -8.40 22.44
CA ALA A 122 -12.42 -7.41 21.96
C ALA A 122 -12.11 -5.98 22.48
N ALA A 123 -11.53 -5.87 23.67
CA ALA A 123 -11.12 -4.58 24.24
C ALA A 123 -10.04 -3.88 23.39
N ASP A 124 -9.12 -4.64 22.79
CA ASP A 124 -8.07 -4.07 21.92
C ASP A 124 -8.64 -3.42 20.64
N TYR A 125 -9.68 -4.01 20.07
CA TYR A 125 -10.40 -3.44 18.94
C TYR A 125 -11.17 -2.17 19.35
N VAL A 126 -11.91 -2.24 20.44
CA VAL A 126 -12.66 -1.08 20.97
C VAL A 126 -11.70 0.07 21.25
N TYR A 127 -10.59 -0.19 21.92
CA TYR A 127 -9.58 0.81 22.21
C TYR A 127 -8.95 1.40 20.95
N GLY A 128 -8.53 0.56 20.00
CA GLY A 128 -7.92 1.00 18.76
C GLY A 128 -8.82 1.91 17.94
N TRP A 129 -10.10 1.55 17.80
CA TRP A 129 -11.07 2.35 17.07
C TRP A 129 -11.37 3.67 17.79
N GLN A 130 -11.58 3.63 19.10
CA GLN A 130 -11.80 4.84 19.91
C GLN A 130 -10.60 5.79 19.84
N ARG A 131 -9.36 5.26 19.84
CA ARG A 131 -8.15 6.06 19.68
C ARG A 131 -8.12 6.71 18.29
N THR A 132 -8.42 5.97 17.23
CA THR A 132 -8.36 6.49 15.86
C THR A 132 -9.38 7.59 15.60
N VAL A 133 -10.61 7.49 16.14
CA VAL A 133 -11.64 8.53 15.96
C VAL A 133 -11.55 9.67 16.96
N ASP A 134 -10.73 9.55 18.02
CA ASP A 134 -10.53 10.62 18.99
C ASP A 134 -9.96 11.87 18.31
N ALA A 135 -10.63 13.02 18.47
CA ALA A 135 -10.15 14.28 17.91
C ALA A 135 -8.72 14.64 18.36
N ALA A 136 -8.31 14.21 19.54
CA ALA A 136 -6.96 14.42 20.07
C ALA A 136 -5.88 13.63 19.30
N THR A 137 -6.24 12.49 18.69
CA THR A 137 -5.32 11.68 17.85
C THR A 137 -5.06 12.36 16.52
N ALA A 138 -6.00 13.18 16.03
CA ALA A 138 -5.93 13.89 14.74
C ALA A 138 -5.65 12.95 13.55
N SER A 139 -6.22 11.73 13.58
CA SER A 139 -6.08 10.76 12.50
C SER A 139 -6.70 11.30 11.20
N GLU A 140 -5.90 11.38 10.13
CA GLU A 140 -6.41 11.77 8.81
C GLU A 140 -7.36 10.73 8.21
N TYR A 141 -7.29 9.47 8.68
CA TYR A 141 -8.15 8.37 8.23
C TYR A 141 -9.37 8.12 9.12
N ALA A 142 -9.60 8.96 10.15
CA ALA A 142 -10.79 8.88 11.00
C ALA A 142 -12.10 8.93 10.21
N TYR A 143 -12.13 9.60 9.05
CA TYR A 143 -13.31 9.67 8.17
C TYR A 143 -13.80 8.31 7.67
N LEU A 144 -12.93 7.29 7.59
CA LEU A 144 -13.33 5.93 7.21
C LEU A 144 -14.30 5.30 8.20
N PHE A 145 -14.32 5.79 9.44
CA PHE A 145 -15.24 5.35 10.48
C PHE A 145 -16.63 6.00 10.38
N ALA A 146 -16.89 6.92 9.43
CA ALA A 146 -18.17 7.59 9.26
C ALA A 146 -19.41 6.65 9.22
N PRO A 147 -19.32 5.40 8.71
CA PRO A 147 -20.42 4.44 8.83
C PRO A 147 -20.73 4.02 10.27
N VAL A 148 -19.75 4.04 11.19
CA VAL A 148 -19.91 3.61 12.58
C VAL A 148 -20.67 4.68 13.37
N ALA A 149 -21.65 4.25 14.17
CA ALA A 149 -22.47 5.17 14.94
C ALA A 149 -21.62 6.10 15.82
N ASN A 150 -21.94 7.38 15.81
CA ASN A 150 -21.28 8.47 16.54
C ASN A 150 -19.87 8.86 16.07
N ALA A 151 -19.25 8.14 15.12
CA ALA A 151 -17.85 8.41 14.73
C ALA A 151 -17.63 9.85 14.25
N GLU A 152 -18.51 10.39 13.39
CA GLU A 152 -18.37 11.78 12.90
C GLU A 152 -18.49 12.83 14.02
N ASP A 153 -19.40 12.64 14.98
CA ASP A 153 -19.54 13.55 16.11
C ASP A 153 -18.36 13.49 17.06
N ILE A 154 -17.76 12.30 17.24
CA ILE A 154 -16.55 12.12 18.08
C ILE A 154 -15.35 12.78 17.40
N THR A 155 -15.13 12.53 16.11
CA THR A 155 -14.05 13.16 15.34
C THR A 155 -14.19 14.69 15.30
N ALA A 156 -15.43 15.20 15.32
CA ALA A 156 -15.69 16.63 15.41
C ALA A 156 -15.59 17.19 16.84
N GLY A 157 -15.22 16.37 17.84
CA GLY A 157 -15.12 16.77 19.26
C GLY A 157 -16.45 17.07 19.94
N LYS A 158 -17.60 16.61 19.40
CA LYS A 158 -18.94 16.85 19.97
C LYS A 158 -19.38 15.76 20.94
N LYS A 159 -18.77 14.57 20.85
CA LYS A 159 -19.06 13.42 21.70
C LYS A 159 -17.78 12.81 22.25
N ASP A 160 -17.91 12.10 23.37
CA ASP A 160 -16.82 11.32 23.94
C ASP A 160 -16.57 10.05 23.10
N LYS A 161 -15.29 9.64 22.97
CA LYS A 161 -14.92 8.46 22.19
C LYS A 161 -15.54 7.15 22.69
N SER A 162 -15.89 7.07 23.97
CA SER A 162 -16.61 5.91 24.55
C SER A 162 -18.01 5.71 24.02
N GLU A 163 -18.58 6.72 23.32
CA GLU A 163 -19.89 6.63 22.68
C GLU A 163 -19.83 6.03 21.26
N LEU A 164 -18.63 5.66 20.78
CA LEU A 164 -18.47 5.04 19.47
C LEU A 164 -19.29 3.75 19.36
N GLY A 165 -19.92 3.53 18.20
CA GLY A 165 -20.75 2.37 17.93
C GLY A 165 -20.01 1.04 17.83
N ILE A 166 -19.08 0.79 18.76
CA ILE A 166 -18.42 -0.50 18.94
C ILE A 166 -18.35 -0.82 20.43
N LYS A 167 -18.65 -2.06 20.81
CA LYS A 167 -18.52 -2.51 22.19
C LYS A 167 -18.04 -3.96 22.28
N ALA A 168 -17.28 -4.27 23.31
CA ALA A 168 -17.00 -5.63 23.71
C ALA A 168 -18.21 -6.19 24.47
N VAL A 169 -18.76 -7.32 24.03
CA VAL A 169 -19.86 -8.03 24.70
C VAL A 169 -19.29 -9.10 25.63
N GLY A 170 -18.06 -9.50 25.38
CA GLY A 170 -17.23 -10.42 26.14
C GLY A 170 -15.78 -10.26 25.70
N ASP A 171 -14.90 -11.13 26.17
CA ASP A 171 -13.47 -11.06 25.83
C ASP A 171 -13.22 -11.28 24.32
N TYR A 172 -14.08 -12.06 23.66
CA TYR A 172 -13.93 -12.46 22.25
C TYR A 172 -15.18 -12.20 21.40
N GLU A 173 -16.01 -11.27 21.81
CA GLU A 173 -17.21 -10.86 21.05
C GLU A 173 -17.30 -9.34 20.95
N LEU A 174 -17.53 -8.85 19.71
CA LEU A 174 -17.78 -7.45 19.41
C LEU A 174 -19.19 -7.28 18.87
N GLU A 175 -19.84 -6.19 19.26
CA GLU A 175 -21.02 -5.68 18.59
C GLU A 175 -20.71 -4.29 18.01
N ILE A 176 -20.93 -4.14 16.69
CA ILE A 176 -20.67 -2.91 15.96
C ILE A 176 -22.01 -2.40 15.43
N THR A 177 -22.30 -1.12 15.66
CA THR A 177 -23.52 -0.45 15.20
C THR A 177 -23.17 0.59 14.15
N LEU A 178 -23.83 0.51 12.98
CA LEU A 178 -23.70 1.46 11.89
C LEU A 178 -24.80 2.50 11.89
N THR A 179 -24.56 3.66 11.29
CA THR A 179 -25.56 4.73 11.09
C THR A 179 -26.50 4.44 9.93
N LYS A 180 -26.04 3.67 8.95
CA LYS A 180 -26.79 3.25 7.76
C LYS A 180 -26.22 1.94 7.23
N PRO A 181 -27.00 1.14 6.47
CA PRO A 181 -26.49 -0.04 5.79
C PRO A 181 -25.32 0.32 4.88
N THR A 182 -24.18 -0.34 5.09
CA THR A 182 -22.93 -0.03 4.37
C THR A 182 -22.37 -1.32 3.77
N PRO A 183 -22.71 -1.65 2.51
CA PRO A 183 -22.35 -2.94 1.89
C PRO A 183 -20.84 -3.22 1.85
N TYR A 184 -20.03 -2.18 1.81
CA TYR A 184 -18.56 -2.30 1.76
C TYR A 184 -17.90 -2.31 3.16
N PHE A 185 -18.68 -2.30 4.24
CA PHE A 185 -18.12 -2.21 5.61
C PHE A 185 -17.17 -3.37 5.94
N GLN A 186 -17.44 -4.56 5.41
CA GLN A 186 -16.56 -5.72 5.59
C GLN A 186 -15.13 -5.50 5.04
N TYR A 187 -14.98 -4.69 4.00
CA TYR A 187 -13.66 -4.32 3.47
C TYR A 187 -12.90 -3.39 4.41
N LEU A 188 -13.62 -2.48 5.10
CA LEU A 188 -13.03 -1.61 6.11
C LEU A 188 -12.47 -2.41 7.30
N LEU A 189 -13.11 -3.54 7.66
CA LEU A 189 -12.64 -4.43 8.73
C LEU A 189 -11.30 -5.14 8.40
N ALA A 190 -10.86 -5.08 7.14
CA ALA A 190 -9.56 -5.55 6.67
C ALA A 190 -8.54 -4.41 6.45
N PHE A 191 -8.90 -3.16 6.79
CA PHE A 191 -8.03 -2.00 6.59
C PHE A 191 -7.27 -1.64 7.87
N PRO A 192 -5.98 -1.30 7.81
CA PRO A 192 -5.13 -1.12 9.01
C PRO A 192 -5.65 -0.18 10.08
N SER A 193 -6.33 0.91 9.72
CA SER A 193 -6.91 1.83 10.72
C SER A 193 -7.97 1.18 11.62
N PHE A 194 -8.54 0.03 11.19
CA PHE A 194 -9.53 -0.76 11.95
C PHE A 194 -8.90 -1.92 12.74
N PHE A 195 -7.58 -2.06 12.72
CA PHE A 195 -6.91 -3.15 13.43
C PHE A 195 -6.86 -2.89 14.94
N PRO A 196 -6.69 -3.94 15.77
CA PRO A 196 -6.65 -3.79 17.22
C PRO A 196 -5.37 -3.08 17.66
N GLN A 197 -5.42 -2.39 18.80
CA GLN A 197 -4.27 -1.75 19.41
C GLN A 197 -4.20 -2.14 20.90
N ASN A 198 -3.02 -2.55 21.35
CA ASN A 198 -2.81 -2.94 22.75
C ASN A 198 -2.76 -1.70 23.63
N GLN A 199 -3.85 -1.46 24.39
CA GLN A 199 -3.99 -0.28 25.23
C GLN A 199 -2.81 -0.09 26.18
N SER A 200 -2.38 -1.14 26.87
CA SER A 200 -1.31 -1.05 27.85
C SER A 200 0.02 -0.60 27.24
N VAL A 201 0.30 -1.03 26.01
CA VAL A 201 1.52 -0.67 25.29
C VAL A 201 1.44 0.75 24.74
N VAL A 202 0.29 1.15 24.21
CA VAL A 202 0.06 2.54 23.75
C VAL A 202 0.21 3.51 24.90
N GLU A 203 -0.48 3.28 26.02
CA GLU A 203 -0.45 4.17 27.19
C GLU A 203 0.93 4.22 27.85
N LYS A 204 1.64 3.08 27.93
CA LYS A 204 3.00 3.00 28.46
C LYS A 204 3.98 3.85 27.66
N ASN A 205 3.86 3.88 26.35
CA ASN A 205 4.79 4.59 25.48
C ASN A 205 4.34 6.04 25.17
N GLY A 206 3.06 6.37 25.35
CA GLY A 206 2.53 7.71 25.06
C GLY A 206 2.91 8.20 23.67
N ASP A 207 3.50 9.40 23.57
CA ASP A 207 3.92 10.01 22.31
C ASP A 207 5.03 9.22 21.56
N ALA A 208 5.70 8.29 22.25
CA ALA A 208 6.71 7.44 21.65
C ALA A 208 6.13 6.11 21.14
N TYR A 209 4.81 5.88 21.24
CA TYR A 209 4.19 4.67 20.69
C TYR A 209 4.48 4.55 19.19
N ALA A 210 4.88 3.34 18.77
CA ALA A 210 5.19 3.00 17.37
C ALA A 210 6.31 3.85 16.70
N SER A 211 7.07 4.63 17.48
CA SER A 211 8.24 5.36 16.97
C SER A 211 9.47 4.47 16.80
N ALA A 212 9.45 3.27 17.36
CA ALA A 212 10.49 2.25 17.21
C ALA A 212 9.89 0.86 17.38
N SER A 213 10.59 -0.16 16.88
CA SER A 213 10.15 -1.56 16.92
C SER A 213 9.82 -2.07 18.31
N ASP A 214 10.55 -1.61 19.35
CA ASP A 214 10.35 -1.98 20.75
C ASP A 214 9.27 -1.16 21.47
N LYS A 215 8.65 -0.20 20.78
CA LYS A 215 7.57 0.67 21.30
C LYS A 215 6.18 0.21 20.90
N ALA A 216 6.06 -0.92 20.23
CA ALA A 216 4.82 -1.54 19.83
C ALA A 216 4.84 -3.05 20.09
N VAL A 217 3.68 -3.68 20.01
CA VAL A 217 3.50 -5.14 19.93
C VAL A 217 2.61 -5.46 18.76
N TYR A 218 2.79 -6.62 18.19
CA TYR A 218 2.27 -7.00 16.89
C TYR A 218 1.38 -8.25 17.00
N ASN A 219 0.29 -8.33 16.26
CA ASN A 219 -0.59 -9.49 16.26
C ASN A 219 -0.68 -10.18 14.87
N GLY A 220 0.11 -9.71 13.92
CA GLY A 220 0.16 -10.23 12.56
C GLY A 220 1.21 -11.33 12.36
N PRO A 221 1.41 -11.76 11.10
CA PRO A 221 2.32 -12.84 10.72
C PRO A 221 3.79 -12.55 11.01
N PHE A 222 4.17 -11.28 11.13
CA PHE A 222 5.52 -10.85 11.43
C PHE A 222 5.56 -9.82 12.57
N THR A 223 6.75 -9.59 13.11
CA THR A 223 7.08 -8.46 13.99
C THR A 223 7.98 -7.49 13.24
N LEU A 224 7.87 -6.20 13.54
CA LEU A 224 8.78 -5.17 13.02
C LEU A 224 10.06 -5.17 13.83
N GLU A 225 11.22 -5.15 13.18
CA GLU A 225 12.53 -5.16 13.79
C GLU A 225 13.45 -4.14 13.13
N GLY A 226 14.31 -3.51 13.94
CA GLY A 226 15.33 -2.58 13.45
C GLY A 226 14.80 -1.23 12.97
N PHE A 227 13.54 -0.91 13.24
CA PHE A 227 12.94 0.39 12.96
C PHE A 227 12.99 1.26 14.23
N ASP A 228 13.62 2.43 14.13
CA ASP A 228 13.77 3.38 15.25
C ASP A 228 13.75 4.87 14.82
N GLY A 229 13.49 5.13 13.52
CA GLY A 229 13.50 6.46 12.93
C GLY A 229 12.38 6.68 11.90
N PRO A 230 11.11 6.95 12.33
CA PRO A 230 10.04 7.28 11.40
C PRO A 230 10.44 8.37 10.40
N GLY A 231 10.25 8.08 9.09
CA GLY A 231 10.62 8.99 8.00
C GLY A 231 12.12 9.15 7.76
N THR A 232 12.98 8.41 8.45
CA THR A 232 14.45 8.53 8.32
C THR A 232 15.17 7.20 8.16
N ASP A 233 14.60 6.09 8.66
CA ASP A 233 15.22 4.78 8.52
C ASP A 233 15.23 4.33 7.07
N THR A 234 16.39 3.84 6.64
CA THR A 234 16.60 3.30 5.30
C THR A 234 16.61 1.78 5.25
N GLU A 235 16.55 1.12 6.38
CA GLU A 235 16.53 -0.35 6.51
C GLU A 235 15.71 -0.75 7.73
N TRP A 236 14.91 -1.81 7.59
CA TRP A 236 14.22 -2.52 8.67
C TRP A 236 13.91 -3.95 8.23
N SER A 237 13.37 -4.77 9.12
CA SER A 237 12.91 -6.10 8.74
C SER A 237 11.61 -6.49 9.40
N TYR A 238 10.91 -7.43 8.76
CA TYR A 238 9.78 -8.14 9.35
C TYR A 238 10.24 -9.55 9.65
N LYS A 239 10.25 -9.95 10.94
CA LYS A 239 10.60 -11.30 11.37
C LYS A 239 9.36 -12.11 11.69
N LYS A 240 9.36 -13.39 11.35
CA LYS A 240 8.25 -14.30 11.63
C LYS A 240 7.82 -14.20 13.09
N ASN A 241 6.53 -13.98 13.31
CA ASN A 241 5.93 -13.91 14.65
C ASN A 241 5.56 -15.33 15.12
N GLU A 242 6.32 -15.86 16.09
CA GLU A 242 6.07 -17.20 16.64
C GLU A 242 4.79 -17.28 17.48
N ASN A 243 4.21 -16.14 17.88
CA ASN A 243 2.93 -16.06 18.59
C ASN A 243 1.73 -15.90 17.68
N TYR A 244 1.94 -15.75 16.36
CA TYR A 244 0.85 -15.64 15.39
C TYR A 244 0.04 -16.93 15.31
N TRP A 245 -1.28 -16.83 15.34
CA TRP A 245 -2.18 -17.98 15.37
C TRP A 245 -2.02 -18.88 14.13
N ASP A 246 -1.77 -18.31 12.94
CA ASP A 246 -1.59 -19.03 11.67
C ASP A 246 -0.10 -19.08 11.24
N LYS A 247 0.80 -19.16 12.21
CA LYS A 247 2.26 -19.15 11.97
C LYS A 247 2.75 -20.26 11.05
N ASP A 248 2.05 -21.38 10.97
CA ASP A 248 2.43 -22.51 10.14
C ASP A 248 2.17 -22.24 8.64
N ALA A 249 1.27 -21.31 8.31
CA ALA A 249 1.07 -20.80 6.96
C ALA A 249 2.21 -19.85 6.52
N VAL A 250 2.88 -19.19 7.47
CA VAL A 250 3.98 -18.25 7.20
C VAL A 250 5.26 -19.02 6.87
N LYS A 251 5.70 -18.96 5.61
CA LYS A 251 6.86 -19.73 5.12
C LYS A 251 8.18 -18.95 5.19
N LEU A 252 8.12 -17.63 5.11
CA LEU A 252 9.31 -16.78 5.26
C LEU A 252 9.70 -16.64 6.73
N SER A 253 11.00 -16.68 7.02
CA SER A 253 11.54 -16.37 8.35
C SER A 253 11.72 -14.87 8.54
N GLU A 254 12.03 -14.15 7.47
CA GLU A 254 12.32 -12.72 7.49
C GLU A 254 12.02 -12.10 6.13
N ILE A 255 11.55 -10.84 6.16
CA ILE A 255 11.53 -9.94 5.02
C ILE A 255 12.44 -8.77 5.38
N LYS A 256 13.54 -8.59 4.64
CA LYS A 256 14.43 -7.43 4.79
C LYS A 256 13.97 -6.34 3.87
N VAL A 257 13.83 -5.14 4.39
CA VAL A 257 13.40 -3.97 3.63
C VAL A 257 14.55 -2.98 3.55
N SER A 258 14.84 -2.51 2.34
CA SER A 258 15.83 -1.46 2.08
C SER A 258 15.22 -0.34 1.26
N VAL A 259 15.50 0.91 1.63
CA VAL A 259 15.04 2.08 0.87
C VAL A 259 16.02 2.35 -0.26
N VAL A 260 15.52 2.32 -1.49
CA VAL A 260 16.31 2.65 -2.70
C VAL A 260 15.46 3.57 -3.58
N LYS A 261 15.77 4.86 -3.54
CA LYS A 261 14.97 5.91 -4.21
C LYS A 261 15.04 5.84 -5.73
N GLU A 262 16.18 5.41 -6.28
CA GLU A 262 16.41 5.36 -7.71
C GLU A 262 16.03 3.99 -8.30
N SER A 263 14.98 3.92 -9.12
CA SER A 263 14.49 2.68 -9.76
C SER A 263 15.56 1.95 -10.57
N SER A 264 16.52 2.67 -11.18
CA SER A 264 17.64 2.06 -11.90
C SER A 264 18.61 1.32 -10.97
N THR A 265 18.83 1.82 -9.77
CA THR A 265 19.63 1.16 -8.73
C THR A 265 18.88 -0.06 -8.21
N ALA A 266 17.58 0.06 -7.93
CA ALA A 266 16.75 -1.06 -7.51
C ALA A 266 16.75 -2.20 -8.55
N LEU A 267 16.64 -1.88 -9.85
CA LEU A 267 16.71 -2.87 -10.93
C LEU A 267 18.08 -3.58 -10.99
N ASN A 268 19.17 -2.87 -10.72
CA ASN A 268 20.49 -3.50 -10.66
C ASN A 268 20.60 -4.46 -9.47
N LEU A 269 20.10 -4.10 -8.29
CA LEU A 269 20.04 -4.99 -7.12
C LEU A 269 19.24 -6.26 -7.42
N PHE A 270 18.12 -6.14 -8.13
CA PHE A 270 17.32 -7.29 -8.59
C PHE A 270 18.13 -8.19 -9.54
N LYS A 271 18.78 -7.61 -10.55
CA LYS A 271 19.59 -8.36 -11.53
C LYS A 271 20.80 -9.06 -10.90
N ASP A 272 21.34 -8.48 -9.82
CA ASP A 272 22.47 -9.03 -9.07
C ASP A 272 22.03 -10.04 -7.98
N GLY A 273 20.72 -10.28 -7.84
CA GLY A 273 20.14 -11.19 -6.84
C GLY A 273 20.23 -10.67 -5.40
N GLN A 274 20.36 -9.36 -5.22
CA GLN A 274 20.39 -8.70 -3.92
C GLN A 274 18.98 -8.20 -3.49
N ALA A 275 18.05 -8.09 -4.43
CA ALA A 275 16.64 -7.83 -4.19
C ALA A 275 15.80 -8.91 -4.89
N ASP A 276 14.71 -9.32 -4.26
CA ASP A 276 13.78 -10.33 -4.78
C ASP A 276 12.57 -9.71 -5.47
N ASP A 277 12.26 -8.45 -5.16
CA ASP A 277 11.18 -7.67 -5.77
C ASP A 277 11.56 -6.19 -5.86
N VAL A 278 11.24 -5.57 -7.00
CA VAL A 278 11.47 -4.14 -7.25
C VAL A 278 10.37 -3.55 -8.11
N ILE A 279 9.98 -2.33 -7.80
CA ILE A 279 8.97 -1.59 -8.58
C ILE A 279 9.68 -0.79 -9.67
N LEU A 280 9.19 -0.95 -10.91
CA LEU A 280 9.67 -0.19 -12.06
C LEU A 280 8.58 0.76 -12.56
N SER A 281 8.98 1.96 -12.95
CA SER A 281 8.12 2.97 -13.54
C SER A 281 8.72 3.54 -14.83
N GLY A 282 7.89 4.23 -15.63
CA GLY A 282 8.30 4.99 -16.80
C GLY A 282 9.12 4.19 -17.81
N GLU A 283 10.25 4.74 -18.24
CA GLU A 283 11.10 4.15 -19.28
C GLU A 283 11.67 2.77 -18.89
N LEU A 284 12.00 2.57 -17.60
CA LEU A 284 12.51 1.28 -17.11
C LEU A 284 11.45 0.17 -17.19
N ALA A 285 10.19 0.47 -16.87
CA ALA A 285 9.10 -0.46 -17.03
C ALA A 285 8.91 -0.85 -18.50
N GLN A 286 8.94 0.14 -19.42
CA GLN A 286 8.83 -0.09 -20.87
C GLN A 286 9.97 -0.95 -21.40
N GLN A 287 11.21 -0.68 -21.01
CA GLN A 287 12.40 -1.43 -21.45
C GLN A 287 12.39 -2.88 -20.96
N ASN A 288 11.81 -3.16 -19.80
CA ASN A 288 11.76 -4.49 -19.20
C ASN A 288 10.41 -5.21 -19.43
N ALA A 289 9.45 -4.62 -20.14
CA ALA A 289 8.10 -5.18 -20.35
C ALA A 289 8.07 -6.59 -20.98
N ASN A 290 9.15 -7.01 -21.67
CA ASN A 290 9.29 -8.34 -22.25
C ASN A 290 10.16 -9.29 -21.42
N ASP A 291 10.67 -8.86 -20.25
CA ASP A 291 11.41 -9.72 -19.34
C ASP A 291 10.43 -10.73 -18.70
N PRO A 292 10.76 -12.04 -18.69
CA PRO A 292 9.89 -13.04 -18.05
C PRO A 292 9.63 -12.81 -16.55
N ALA A 293 10.49 -12.07 -15.87
CA ALA A 293 10.32 -11.70 -14.46
C ALA A 293 9.43 -10.47 -14.27
N TYR A 294 9.17 -9.68 -15.35
CA TYR A 294 8.32 -8.51 -15.27
C TYR A 294 6.84 -8.91 -15.19
N THR A 295 6.14 -8.34 -14.23
CA THR A 295 4.69 -8.48 -14.11
C THR A 295 4.04 -7.13 -13.81
N SER A 296 2.85 -6.92 -14.34
CA SER A 296 2.04 -5.73 -14.10
C SER A 296 0.81 -6.12 -13.29
N VAL A 297 0.64 -5.51 -12.15
CA VAL A 297 -0.50 -5.76 -11.24
C VAL A 297 -1.41 -4.54 -11.26
N LYS A 298 -2.70 -4.76 -11.53
CA LYS A 298 -3.71 -3.70 -11.46
C LYS A 298 -4.05 -3.38 -10.03
N GLU A 299 -4.04 -2.10 -9.69
CA GLU A 299 -4.42 -1.59 -8.38
C GLU A 299 -5.78 -0.89 -8.43
N ALA A 300 -6.49 -0.88 -7.31
CA ALA A 300 -7.72 -0.12 -7.10
C ALA A 300 -7.40 1.38 -6.89
N ARG A 301 -6.65 1.99 -7.80
CA ARG A 301 -6.15 3.35 -7.70
C ARG A 301 -6.46 4.16 -8.95
N THR A 302 -6.87 5.42 -8.76
CA THR A 302 -7.03 6.40 -9.83
C THR A 302 -6.16 7.62 -9.52
N SER A 303 -5.23 7.95 -10.43
CA SER A 303 -4.49 9.21 -10.36
C SER A 303 -5.29 10.33 -11.01
N TYR A 304 -5.38 11.47 -10.36
CA TYR A 304 -6.16 12.62 -10.85
C TYR A 304 -5.49 13.94 -10.48
N ILE A 305 -5.89 15.00 -11.16
CA ILE A 305 -5.53 16.37 -10.81
C ILE A 305 -6.64 16.96 -9.96
N GLU A 306 -6.32 17.31 -8.72
CA GLU A 306 -7.23 18.06 -7.85
C GLU A 306 -7.10 19.55 -8.15
N LEU A 307 -8.24 20.19 -8.45
CA LEU A 307 -8.31 21.63 -8.71
C LEU A 307 -8.83 22.33 -7.45
N ASN A 308 -8.04 23.25 -6.88
CA ASN A 308 -8.41 23.96 -5.65
C ASN A 308 -9.67 24.82 -5.86
N GLN A 309 -10.78 24.35 -5.30
CA GLN A 309 -12.10 25.01 -5.31
C GLN A 309 -12.49 25.53 -3.93
N ARG A 310 -11.62 25.42 -2.90
CA ARG A 310 -11.94 25.81 -1.52
C ARG A 310 -12.01 27.34 -1.35
N GLU A 311 -11.17 28.05 -2.09
CA GLU A 311 -11.16 29.52 -2.02
C GLU A 311 -12.31 30.10 -2.84
N LYS A 312 -12.99 31.09 -2.27
CA LYS A 312 -14.15 31.73 -2.91
C LYS A 312 -13.83 32.31 -4.29
N ASP A 313 -12.64 32.87 -4.44
CA ASP A 313 -12.21 33.56 -5.65
C ASP A 313 -11.32 32.66 -6.54
N SER A 314 -11.28 31.36 -6.27
CA SER A 314 -10.51 30.42 -7.10
C SER A 314 -11.07 30.38 -8.52
N PRO A 315 -10.23 30.56 -9.57
CA PRO A 315 -10.67 30.42 -10.95
C PRO A 315 -11.21 29.03 -11.26
N PHE A 316 -10.78 28.02 -10.49
CA PHE A 316 -11.24 26.64 -10.63
C PHE A 316 -12.68 26.40 -10.12
N ASN A 317 -13.32 27.39 -9.50
CA ASN A 317 -14.76 27.37 -9.25
C ASN A 317 -15.58 27.42 -10.56
N ASN A 318 -14.95 27.91 -11.65
CA ASN A 318 -15.58 27.93 -12.96
C ASN A 318 -15.59 26.54 -13.61
N VAL A 319 -16.76 26.00 -13.87
CA VAL A 319 -16.95 24.65 -14.43
C VAL A 319 -16.41 24.53 -15.86
N ASN A 320 -16.46 25.62 -16.66
CA ASN A 320 -15.96 25.61 -18.03
C ASN A 320 -14.44 25.56 -18.04
N LEU A 321 -13.78 26.20 -17.09
CA LEU A 321 -12.32 26.10 -16.91
C LEU A 321 -11.92 24.63 -16.55
N ARG A 322 -12.59 24.01 -15.60
CA ARG A 322 -12.30 22.62 -15.24
C ARG A 322 -12.51 21.66 -16.42
N LYS A 323 -13.58 21.87 -17.20
CA LYS A 323 -13.82 21.07 -18.43
C LYS A 323 -12.74 21.32 -19.48
N ALA A 324 -12.30 22.55 -19.68
CA ALA A 324 -11.23 22.87 -20.62
C ALA A 324 -9.95 22.11 -20.26
N ILE A 325 -9.54 22.13 -18.98
CA ILE A 325 -8.37 21.37 -18.50
C ILE A 325 -8.56 19.88 -18.72
N SER A 326 -9.71 19.30 -18.32
CA SER A 326 -9.98 17.87 -18.45
C SER A 326 -9.93 17.39 -19.91
N TYR A 327 -10.55 18.11 -20.85
CA TYR A 327 -10.54 17.77 -22.28
C TYR A 327 -9.16 17.99 -22.94
N SER A 328 -8.27 18.78 -22.34
CA SER A 328 -6.92 19.01 -22.89
C SER A 328 -5.93 17.87 -22.64
N ILE A 329 -6.21 17.01 -21.67
CA ILE A 329 -5.30 15.94 -21.23
C ILE A 329 -5.43 14.71 -22.14
N ASN A 330 -4.37 14.40 -22.89
CA ASN A 330 -4.28 13.17 -23.67
C ASN A 330 -3.87 11.98 -22.79
N ARG A 331 -4.85 11.38 -22.13
CA ARG A 331 -4.66 10.26 -21.19
C ARG A 331 -4.08 9.04 -21.87
N GLU A 332 -4.41 8.81 -23.13
CA GLU A 332 -3.86 7.67 -23.90
C GLU A 332 -2.35 7.83 -24.13
N ALA A 333 -1.91 9.03 -24.52
CA ALA A 333 -0.50 9.33 -24.67
C ALA A 333 0.24 9.26 -23.32
N LEU A 334 -0.37 9.77 -22.26
CA LEU A 334 0.19 9.69 -20.90
C LEU A 334 0.44 8.23 -20.49
N VAL A 335 -0.57 7.38 -20.59
CA VAL A 335 -0.47 5.97 -20.20
C VAL A 335 0.52 5.21 -21.08
N LYS A 336 0.47 5.38 -22.41
CA LYS A 336 1.28 4.57 -23.34
C LYS A 336 2.71 5.07 -23.52
N GLN A 337 2.93 6.39 -23.46
CA GLN A 337 4.22 6.99 -23.83
C GLN A 337 5.02 7.49 -22.62
N VAL A 338 4.34 7.83 -21.52
CA VAL A 338 5.01 8.35 -20.31
C VAL A 338 5.10 7.27 -19.25
N LEU A 339 3.97 6.67 -18.84
CA LEU A 339 3.97 5.64 -17.80
C LEU A 339 4.52 4.31 -18.32
N GLY A 340 3.85 3.69 -19.29
CA GLY A 340 4.29 2.43 -19.88
C GLY A 340 4.39 1.23 -18.93
N ASP A 341 3.80 1.37 -17.74
CA ASP A 341 3.86 0.46 -16.59
C ASP A 341 2.69 -0.54 -16.52
N GLY A 342 1.82 -0.54 -17.53
CA GLY A 342 0.58 -1.34 -17.54
C GLY A 342 -0.64 -0.60 -17.00
N SER A 343 -0.51 0.67 -16.62
CA SER A 343 -1.63 1.54 -16.27
C SER A 343 -2.71 1.57 -17.36
N VAL A 344 -3.96 1.75 -16.95
CA VAL A 344 -5.13 1.78 -17.86
C VAL A 344 -5.62 3.22 -18.01
N VAL A 345 -6.06 3.58 -19.22
CA VAL A 345 -6.64 4.91 -19.46
C VAL A 345 -7.90 5.07 -18.63
N SER A 346 -7.91 6.08 -17.76
CA SER A 346 -9.07 6.40 -16.93
C SER A 346 -10.19 7.02 -17.75
N THR A 347 -11.38 6.45 -17.69
CA THR A 347 -12.62 6.97 -18.30
C THR A 347 -13.52 7.66 -17.27
N GLY A 348 -13.20 7.55 -15.99
CA GLY A 348 -13.93 8.12 -14.85
C GLY A 348 -13.10 8.04 -13.57
N LEU A 349 -13.75 8.23 -12.43
CA LEU A 349 -13.09 8.14 -11.13
C LEU A 349 -12.90 6.70 -10.67
N ILE A 350 -13.84 5.80 -10.99
CA ILE A 350 -13.78 4.40 -10.57
C ILE A 350 -12.97 3.61 -11.59
N PRO A 351 -11.91 2.91 -11.19
CA PRO A 351 -11.15 2.04 -12.08
C PRO A 351 -12.00 0.87 -12.61
N ALA A 352 -11.66 0.38 -13.79
CA ALA A 352 -12.28 -0.82 -14.34
C ALA A 352 -11.98 -2.05 -13.48
N ASP A 353 -12.89 -3.02 -13.50
CA ASP A 353 -12.80 -4.32 -12.80
C ASP A 353 -12.84 -4.26 -11.26
N ILE A 354 -13.05 -3.08 -10.66
CA ILE A 354 -13.09 -2.90 -9.20
C ILE A 354 -14.49 -3.09 -8.63
N SER A 355 -15.50 -2.53 -9.28
CA SER A 355 -16.88 -2.54 -8.78
C SER A 355 -17.82 -3.06 -9.84
N LYS A 356 -18.77 -3.90 -9.40
CA LYS A 356 -19.81 -4.44 -10.27
C LYS A 356 -21.17 -3.88 -9.88
N ASN A 357 -21.99 -3.65 -10.89
CA ASN A 357 -23.39 -3.35 -10.69
C ASN A 357 -24.08 -4.60 -10.07
N PRO A 358 -24.72 -4.48 -8.89
CA PRO A 358 -25.32 -5.63 -8.21
C PRO A 358 -26.48 -6.27 -8.97
N GLU A 359 -27.15 -5.54 -9.87
CA GLU A 359 -28.30 -6.01 -10.65
C GLU A 359 -27.87 -6.72 -11.93
N THR A 360 -26.89 -6.16 -12.67
CA THR A 360 -26.46 -6.65 -13.98
C THR A 360 -25.22 -7.54 -13.89
N ASN A 361 -24.45 -7.46 -12.79
CA ASN A 361 -23.13 -8.06 -12.61
C ASN A 361 -22.08 -7.58 -13.62
N GLU A 362 -22.37 -6.50 -14.35
CA GLU A 362 -21.41 -5.85 -15.25
C GLU A 362 -20.48 -4.91 -14.49
N ASP A 363 -19.30 -4.63 -15.06
CA ASP A 363 -18.35 -3.65 -14.51
C ASP A 363 -18.96 -2.25 -14.48
N PHE A 364 -18.93 -1.63 -13.31
CA PHE A 364 -19.55 -0.32 -13.10
C PHE A 364 -18.91 0.78 -13.96
N ALA A 365 -17.57 0.76 -14.11
CA ALA A 365 -16.88 1.76 -14.93
C ALA A 365 -17.29 1.65 -16.40
N LYS A 366 -17.53 0.42 -16.89
CA LYS A 366 -18.02 0.18 -18.24
C LYS A 366 -19.45 0.65 -18.44
N GLU A 367 -20.36 0.38 -17.48
CA GLU A 367 -21.74 0.85 -17.55
C GLU A 367 -21.84 2.37 -17.45
N ALA A 368 -21.03 3.02 -16.61
CA ALA A 368 -20.97 4.48 -16.49
C ALA A 368 -20.50 5.17 -17.78
N GLY A 369 -19.77 4.42 -18.63
CA GLY A 369 -19.27 4.92 -19.91
C GLY A 369 -18.11 5.92 -19.74
N GLU A 370 -17.80 6.62 -20.83
CA GLU A 370 -16.71 7.59 -20.85
C GLU A 370 -17.16 8.94 -20.30
N LEU A 371 -16.82 9.21 -19.03
CA LEU A 371 -17.14 10.47 -18.35
C LEU A 371 -16.08 11.55 -18.61
N VAL A 372 -14.85 11.15 -18.90
CA VAL A 372 -13.73 12.03 -19.23
C VAL A 372 -13.03 11.57 -20.50
N SER A 373 -12.80 12.48 -21.45
CA SER A 373 -12.17 12.19 -22.74
C SER A 373 -11.18 13.27 -23.13
N TYR A 374 -10.32 12.94 -24.08
CA TYR A 374 -9.43 13.90 -24.73
C TYR A 374 -10.09 14.46 -25.98
N ASP A 375 -10.31 15.78 -26.02
CA ASP A 375 -10.90 16.47 -27.17
C ASP A 375 -10.40 17.91 -27.23
N LYS A 376 -9.44 18.16 -28.13
CA LYS A 376 -8.86 19.50 -28.32
C LYS A 376 -9.88 20.56 -28.73
N ALA A 377 -10.90 20.21 -29.50
CA ALA A 377 -11.90 21.16 -29.94
C ALA A 377 -12.79 21.60 -28.77
N LYS A 378 -13.26 20.63 -27.97
CA LYS A 378 -14.00 20.91 -26.74
C LYS A 378 -13.14 21.65 -25.71
N ALA A 379 -11.89 21.26 -25.53
CA ALA A 379 -10.98 21.97 -24.64
C ALA A 379 -10.91 23.47 -25.00
N LYS A 380 -10.73 23.79 -26.29
CA LYS A 380 -10.70 25.18 -26.77
C LYS A 380 -12.05 25.86 -26.60
N GLU A 381 -13.15 25.20 -26.92
CA GLU A 381 -14.50 25.77 -26.75
C GLU A 381 -14.77 26.16 -25.28
N TYR A 382 -14.49 25.23 -24.35
CA TYR A 382 -14.69 25.49 -22.92
C TYR A 382 -13.72 26.52 -22.37
N TRP A 383 -12.49 26.59 -22.89
CA TRP A 383 -11.53 27.63 -22.54
C TRP A 383 -12.03 29.02 -22.93
N GLU A 384 -12.55 29.21 -24.17
CA GLU A 384 -13.11 30.47 -24.60
C GLU A 384 -14.33 30.90 -23.76
N LYS A 385 -15.17 29.93 -23.34
CA LYS A 385 -16.27 30.21 -22.41
C LYS A 385 -15.74 30.66 -21.05
N ALA A 386 -14.77 29.95 -20.50
CA ALA A 386 -14.16 30.26 -19.21
C ALA A 386 -13.50 31.64 -19.20
N LYS A 387 -12.73 31.99 -20.23
CA LYS A 387 -12.13 33.33 -20.38
C LYS A 387 -13.19 34.44 -20.32
N LYS A 388 -14.28 34.26 -21.04
CA LYS A 388 -15.34 35.25 -21.08
C LYS A 388 -16.05 35.39 -19.71
N GLU A 389 -16.30 34.30 -19.02
CA GLU A 389 -16.98 34.27 -17.73
C GLU A 389 -16.10 34.82 -16.60
N LEU A 390 -14.80 34.53 -16.64
CA LEU A 390 -13.80 34.98 -15.64
C LEU A 390 -13.23 36.38 -15.94
N GLY A 391 -13.41 36.89 -17.17
CA GLY A 391 -12.84 38.17 -17.58
C GLY A 391 -11.29 38.14 -17.73
N ILE A 392 -10.74 36.98 -18.16
CA ILE A 392 -9.29 36.75 -18.29
C ILE A 392 -8.94 36.39 -19.73
N ASP A 393 -7.72 36.66 -20.14
CA ASP A 393 -7.18 36.26 -21.45
C ASP A 393 -6.22 35.07 -21.34
N SER A 394 -5.60 34.89 -20.20
CA SER A 394 -4.67 33.80 -19.88
C SER A 394 -4.86 33.36 -18.43
N LEU A 395 -4.37 32.17 -18.12
CA LEU A 395 -4.34 31.65 -16.76
C LEU A 395 -2.95 31.05 -16.50
N GLU A 396 -2.37 31.46 -15.39
CA GLU A 396 -1.15 30.86 -14.84
C GLU A 396 -1.47 30.24 -13.49
N PHE A 397 -0.99 29.03 -13.25
CA PHE A 397 -1.18 28.33 -11.99
C PHE A 397 -0.02 27.36 -11.73
N ASN A 398 0.19 27.02 -10.47
CA ASN A 398 1.17 26.02 -10.06
C ASN A 398 0.52 24.65 -10.00
N LEU A 399 1.17 23.66 -10.58
CA LEU A 399 0.84 22.24 -10.39
C LEU A 399 1.84 21.67 -9.38
N MET A 400 1.32 21.14 -8.28
CA MET A 400 2.11 20.36 -7.33
C MET A 400 1.97 18.89 -7.66
N ALA A 401 3.07 18.18 -7.72
CA ALA A 401 3.14 16.74 -7.90
C ALA A 401 4.28 16.22 -7.02
N SER A 402 4.26 14.93 -6.70
CA SER A 402 5.44 14.25 -6.18
C SER A 402 6.54 14.23 -7.25
N ASP A 403 7.77 14.10 -6.83
CA ASP A 403 8.97 14.07 -7.67
C ASP A 403 9.48 12.63 -7.92
N ASP A 404 8.66 11.63 -7.62
CA ASP A 404 8.87 10.18 -7.77
C ASP A 404 8.49 9.61 -9.15
#